data_c947d157c2f8f952f5940b6532b747d2
#
_entry.id   c947d157c2f8f952f5940b6532b747d2
#
_cell.length_a   1.000
_cell.length_b   1.000
_cell.length_c   1.000
_cell.angle_alpha   90.00
_cell.angle_beta   90.00
_cell.angle_gamma   90.00
#
_symmetry.space_group_name_H-M   'P 1'
#
loop_
_entity.id
_entity.type
_entity.pdbx_description
1 polymer ?
#
loop_
_entity_poly.entity_id
_entity_poly.type
_entity_poly.pdbx_seq_one_letter_code
_entity_poly.pdbx_strand_id
1 'polypeptide(L)'
;MLQQYPGFQVIGEVSDGIEAVQKAQELKPDLVLLDIGLPKLNGIEAARRILDHIPHSKILFVSENRAWDVAQEALRTGAHGYVVKSDVAAELLPAINSVLQGNQFVSARFADHDAGKHAHDPVTRRFRSSSAAMPLPPKNAEIGHHEVTLYPDDASLVDGFARFIEAGLKVGYAVIVIVTNSHRGPLLHRLNTDGVDLEAALKAGRFVLADVAEALATLLVNDQPDRIRCAQVVGDLVAQVLQTANGTNPKVVVCGECAPTLLADGNAEAAVRLEQVWDQVTKLYNVDTLCGYSLSVFPNPDRESIFERICAEHSAVHARRTDY
;
A
#
# COMPACT_ATOMS: atom_id res chain seq x y z
N MET A 1 9.02 -1.56 19.44
CA MET A 1 8.23 -1.50 18.21
C MET A 1 8.97 -2.15 17.04
N LEU A 2 10.11 -1.65 16.56
CA LEU A 2 10.82 -2.19 15.37
C LEU A 2 11.40 -3.60 15.57
N GLN A 3 11.80 -3.99 16.76
CA GLN A 3 12.31 -5.34 17.07
C GLN A 3 11.30 -6.48 16.83
N GLN A 4 10.03 -6.15 16.64
CA GLN A 4 8.96 -7.12 16.40
C GLN A 4 8.73 -7.39 14.90
N TYR A 5 9.41 -6.65 14.01
CA TYR A 5 9.26 -6.82 12.56
C TYR A 5 10.35 -7.75 12.00
N PRO A 6 9.99 -8.91 11.45
CA PRO A 6 10.95 -9.76 10.76
C PRO A 6 11.52 -9.00 9.55
N GLY A 7 12.84 -8.94 9.49
CA GLY A 7 13.57 -8.20 8.44
C GLY A 7 14.26 -6.92 8.91
N PHE A 8 14.00 -6.45 10.14
CA PHE A 8 14.75 -5.35 10.75
C PHE A 8 15.45 -5.81 12.03
N GLN A 9 16.71 -5.45 12.15
CA GLN A 9 17.48 -5.66 13.36
C GLN A 9 17.88 -4.29 13.94
N VAL A 10 17.38 -3.98 15.13
CA VAL A 10 17.87 -2.81 15.88
C VAL A 10 19.25 -3.17 16.45
N ILE A 11 20.29 -2.56 15.89
CA ILE A 11 21.70 -2.84 16.26
C ILE A 11 22.27 -1.83 17.25
N GLY A 12 21.53 -0.73 17.53
CA GLY A 12 21.91 0.26 18.52
C GLY A 12 20.79 1.25 18.83
N GLU A 13 20.79 1.75 20.06
CA GLU A 13 19.93 2.84 20.53
C GLU A 13 20.80 3.84 21.30
N VAL A 14 20.52 5.12 21.13
CA VAL A 14 21.26 6.22 21.74
C VAL A 14 20.31 7.33 22.19
N SER A 15 20.76 8.18 23.12
CA SER A 15 19.93 9.22 23.73
C SER A 15 20.36 10.64 23.38
N ASP A 16 21.48 10.84 22.70
CA ASP A 16 21.96 12.16 22.28
C ASP A 16 22.64 12.15 20.89
N GLY A 17 22.75 13.32 20.28
CA GLY A 17 23.26 13.44 18.91
C GLY A 17 24.74 13.17 18.76
N ILE A 18 25.57 13.38 19.80
CA ILE A 18 27.00 13.04 19.75
C ILE A 18 27.18 11.52 19.75
N GLU A 19 26.47 10.85 20.63
CA GLU A 19 26.44 9.39 20.72
C GLU A 19 25.89 8.78 19.43
N ALA A 20 24.87 9.42 18.80
CA ALA A 20 24.32 8.99 17.52
C ALA A 20 25.39 8.95 16.42
N VAL A 21 26.21 9.99 16.31
CA VAL A 21 27.30 10.05 15.33
C VAL A 21 28.35 8.97 15.61
N GLN A 22 28.78 8.81 16.85
CA GLN A 22 29.77 7.81 17.24
C GLN A 22 29.29 6.39 16.97
N LYS A 23 28.07 6.10 17.39
CA LYS A 23 27.48 4.77 17.24
C LYS A 23 27.22 4.40 15.78
N ALA A 24 26.79 5.37 14.98
CA ALA A 24 26.64 5.18 13.54
C ALA A 24 27.99 4.84 12.88
N GLN A 25 29.09 5.50 13.25
CA GLN A 25 30.42 5.21 12.74
C GLN A 25 30.91 3.80 13.11
N GLU A 26 30.61 3.37 14.35
CA GLU A 26 30.98 2.04 14.84
C GLU A 26 30.19 0.93 14.13
N LEU A 27 28.85 1.09 14.04
CA LEU A 27 27.92 0.03 13.62
C LEU A 27 27.64 0.03 12.12
N LYS A 28 27.84 1.17 11.43
CA LYS A 28 27.57 1.37 10.00
C LYS A 28 26.19 0.84 9.58
N PRO A 29 25.12 1.35 10.21
CA PRO A 29 23.76 0.87 9.94
C PRO A 29 23.33 1.18 8.51
N ASP A 30 22.43 0.35 7.96
CA ASP A 30 21.78 0.65 6.68
C ASP A 30 20.83 1.84 6.81
N LEU A 31 20.21 2.00 7.99
CA LEU A 31 19.25 3.06 8.29
C LEU A 31 19.46 3.61 9.72
N VAL A 32 19.41 4.92 9.84
CA VAL A 32 19.37 5.64 11.12
C VAL A 32 18.02 6.34 11.25
N LEU A 33 17.27 5.99 12.30
CA LEU A 33 16.10 6.78 12.72
C LEU A 33 16.56 7.86 13.67
N LEU A 34 16.33 9.12 13.32
CA LEU A 34 16.95 10.25 14.01
C LEU A 34 15.91 11.29 14.43
N ASP A 35 15.84 11.58 15.73
CA ASP A 35 15.05 12.72 16.20
C ASP A 35 15.82 14.02 15.97
N ILE A 36 15.14 15.10 15.60
CA ILE A 36 15.73 16.44 15.50
C ILE A 36 16.02 16.99 16.88
N GLY A 37 15.14 16.77 17.85
CA GLY A 37 15.22 17.32 19.20
C GLY A 37 16.21 16.61 20.13
N LEU A 38 17.31 16.07 19.61
CA LEU A 38 18.31 15.40 20.44
C LEU A 38 19.13 16.38 21.28
N PRO A 39 19.47 16.02 22.55
CA PRO A 39 20.34 16.80 23.38
C PRO A 39 21.80 16.77 22.90
N LYS A 40 22.63 17.66 23.39
CA LYS A 40 24.06 17.88 23.11
C LYS A 40 24.37 18.25 21.65
N LEU A 41 23.81 17.55 20.69
CA LEU A 41 23.90 17.80 19.25
C LEU A 41 22.54 17.56 18.65
N ASN A 42 21.95 18.58 18.00
CA ASN A 42 20.65 18.40 17.35
C ASN A 42 20.73 17.40 16.19
N GLY A 43 19.59 16.75 15.87
CA GLY A 43 19.55 15.69 14.88
C GLY A 43 19.94 16.13 13.47
N ILE A 44 19.69 17.38 13.08
CA ILE A 44 20.06 17.91 11.76
C ILE A 44 21.59 17.93 11.61
N GLU A 45 22.28 18.44 12.62
CA GLU A 45 23.75 18.47 12.63
C GLU A 45 24.34 17.07 12.80
N ALA A 46 23.69 16.20 13.58
CA ALA A 46 24.08 14.79 13.69
C ALA A 46 23.96 14.07 12.33
N ALA A 47 22.88 14.32 11.58
CA ALA A 47 22.67 13.75 10.25
C ALA A 47 23.79 14.15 9.28
N ARG A 48 24.16 15.44 9.23
CA ARG A 48 25.27 15.91 8.39
C ARG A 48 26.56 15.14 8.70
N ARG A 49 26.93 15.04 9.97
CA ARG A 49 28.15 14.33 10.39
C ARG A 49 28.10 12.84 10.10
N ILE A 50 26.94 12.21 10.26
CA ILE A 50 26.77 10.80 9.92
C ILE A 50 26.97 10.60 8.42
N LEU A 51 26.32 11.38 7.56
CA LEU A 51 26.43 11.25 6.11
C LEU A 51 27.82 11.60 5.59
N ASP A 52 28.53 12.54 6.20
CA ASP A 52 29.93 12.86 5.85
C ASP A 52 30.87 11.66 6.08
N HIS A 53 30.63 10.86 7.13
CA HIS A 53 31.46 9.71 7.46
C HIS A 53 30.96 8.39 6.86
N ILE A 54 29.65 8.26 6.68
CA ILE A 54 28.97 7.04 6.22
C ILE A 54 27.94 7.39 5.15
N PRO A 55 28.36 7.77 3.95
CA PRO A 55 27.46 8.25 2.89
C PRO A 55 26.46 7.18 2.37
N HIS A 56 26.67 5.91 2.70
CA HIS A 56 25.76 4.83 2.31
C HIS A 56 24.61 4.60 3.31
N SER A 57 24.74 5.05 4.55
CA SER A 57 23.65 4.97 5.53
C SER A 57 22.49 5.87 5.12
N LYS A 58 21.30 5.36 5.24
CA LYS A 58 20.07 6.12 5.04
C LYS A 58 19.70 6.85 6.33
N ILE A 59 19.16 8.05 6.23
CA ILE A 59 18.65 8.79 7.40
C ILE A 59 17.17 9.06 7.20
N LEU A 60 16.37 8.68 8.19
CA LEU A 60 14.97 8.99 8.30
C LEU A 60 14.73 9.77 9.59
N PHE A 61 14.35 11.02 9.46
CA PHE A 61 13.98 11.83 10.62
C PHE A 61 12.62 11.42 11.17
N VAL A 62 12.53 11.36 12.51
CA VAL A 62 11.27 11.11 13.24
C VAL A 62 11.14 12.19 14.31
N SER A 63 10.30 13.21 14.08
CA SER A 63 10.29 14.43 14.88
C SER A 63 8.90 14.85 15.35
N GLU A 64 8.81 15.53 16.50
CA GLU A 64 7.58 16.21 16.94
C GLU A 64 7.25 17.44 16.09
N ASN A 65 8.23 17.98 15.37
CA ASN A 65 8.04 19.21 14.63
C ASN A 65 7.16 19.00 13.40
N ARG A 66 6.15 19.85 13.25
CA ARG A 66 5.14 19.80 12.19
C ARG A 66 5.27 20.94 11.16
N ALA A 67 6.35 21.71 11.26
CA ALA A 67 6.59 22.83 10.36
C ALA A 67 7.34 22.36 9.12
N TRP A 68 6.85 22.73 7.94
CA TRP A 68 7.43 22.33 6.66
C TRP A 68 8.86 22.83 6.45
N ASP A 69 9.15 24.05 6.88
CA ASP A 69 10.50 24.63 6.80
C ASP A 69 11.54 23.81 7.56
N VAL A 70 11.18 23.25 8.72
CA VAL A 70 12.06 22.35 9.49
C VAL A 70 12.23 21.01 8.78
N ALA A 71 11.16 20.44 8.22
CA ALA A 71 11.27 19.23 7.43
C ALA A 71 12.16 19.43 6.19
N GLN A 72 12.00 20.56 5.51
CA GLN A 72 12.82 20.92 4.35
C GLN A 72 14.31 21.12 4.73
N GLU A 73 14.61 21.76 5.85
CA GLU A 73 15.99 21.92 6.31
C GLU A 73 16.61 20.55 6.69
N ALA A 74 15.84 19.68 7.32
CA ALA A 74 16.25 18.31 7.62
C ALA A 74 16.58 17.51 6.32
N LEU A 75 15.74 17.60 5.30
CA LEU A 75 15.98 16.93 4.02
C LEU A 75 17.15 17.51 3.24
N ARG A 76 17.45 18.81 3.38
CA ARG A 76 18.64 19.46 2.77
C ARG A 76 19.97 18.91 3.29
N THR A 77 20.00 18.20 4.40
CA THR A 77 21.19 17.51 4.88
C THR A 77 21.61 16.33 4.00
N GLY A 78 20.78 15.91 3.07
CA GLY A 78 20.91 14.66 2.33
C GLY A 78 20.15 13.49 2.96
N ALA A 79 19.32 13.77 3.98
CA ALA A 79 18.46 12.75 4.58
C ALA A 79 17.42 12.25 3.60
N HIS A 80 17.04 10.99 3.76
CA HIS A 80 16.18 10.25 2.84
C HIS A 80 14.70 10.34 3.21
N GLY A 81 14.36 10.84 4.41
CA GLY A 81 12.96 11.03 4.75
C GLY A 81 12.71 11.77 6.04
N TYR A 82 11.41 12.12 6.22
CA TYR A 82 10.91 12.83 7.38
C TYR A 82 9.52 12.33 7.78
N VAL A 83 9.38 11.84 9.00
CA VAL A 83 8.12 11.38 9.58
C VAL A 83 7.81 12.19 10.83
N VAL A 84 6.58 12.68 10.95
CA VAL A 84 6.13 13.37 12.17
C VAL A 84 5.73 12.34 13.21
N LYS A 85 6.17 12.49 14.48
CA LYS A 85 5.94 11.50 15.55
C LYS A 85 4.47 11.17 15.78
N SER A 86 3.55 12.11 15.57
CA SER A 86 2.11 11.82 15.64
C SER A 86 1.64 10.81 14.59
N ASP A 87 2.37 10.67 13.49
CA ASP A 87 2.00 9.87 12.34
C ASP A 87 2.83 8.57 12.25
N VAL A 88 3.77 8.37 13.20
CA VAL A 88 4.68 7.20 13.26
C VAL A 88 3.93 5.88 13.18
N ALA A 89 2.79 5.77 13.84
CA ALA A 89 2.00 4.53 13.81
C ALA A 89 1.54 4.15 12.39
N ALA A 90 1.32 5.14 11.52
CA ALA A 90 0.88 4.97 10.15
C ALA A 90 2.04 4.97 9.15
N GLU A 91 3.04 5.82 9.37
CA GLU A 91 4.00 6.19 8.34
C GLU A 91 5.40 5.61 8.53
N LEU A 92 5.78 5.16 9.75
CA LEU A 92 7.17 4.75 10.02
C LEU A 92 7.64 3.59 9.15
N LEU A 93 6.84 2.54 9.04
CA LEU A 93 7.22 1.38 8.22
C LEU A 93 7.23 1.67 6.72
N PRO A 94 6.20 2.33 6.15
CA PRO A 94 6.28 2.83 4.78
C PRO A 94 7.51 3.68 4.52
N ALA A 95 7.84 4.59 5.44
CA ALA A 95 9.01 5.46 5.33
C ALA A 95 10.31 4.67 5.33
N ILE A 96 10.48 3.72 6.25
CA ILE A 96 11.67 2.86 6.34
C ILE A 96 11.87 2.10 5.02
N ASN A 97 10.83 1.45 4.51
CA ASN A 97 10.93 0.68 3.28
C ASN A 97 11.23 1.56 2.07
N SER A 98 10.56 2.70 1.94
CA SER A 98 10.81 3.67 0.88
C SER A 98 12.27 4.13 0.88
N VAL A 99 12.77 4.52 2.04
CA VAL A 99 14.14 5.02 2.23
C VAL A 99 15.19 3.94 1.96
N LEU A 100 14.96 2.71 2.39
CA LEU A 100 15.87 1.59 2.12
C LEU A 100 15.93 1.22 0.63
N GLN A 101 14.83 1.44 -0.10
CA GLN A 101 14.77 1.30 -1.57
C GLN A 101 15.43 2.48 -2.31
N GLY A 102 15.89 3.50 -1.60
CA GLY A 102 16.54 4.68 -2.18
C GLY A 102 15.58 5.81 -2.55
N ASN A 103 14.30 5.69 -2.24
CA ASN A 103 13.31 6.74 -2.47
C ASN A 103 13.27 7.72 -1.29
N GLN A 104 12.89 8.97 -1.56
CA GLN A 104 12.65 9.94 -0.50
C GLN A 104 11.23 9.75 0.07
N PHE A 105 11.08 9.92 1.40
CA PHE A 105 9.78 9.86 2.07
C PHE A 105 9.55 11.10 2.91
N VAL A 106 8.37 11.70 2.79
CA VAL A 106 7.93 12.83 3.63
C VAL A 106 6.52 12.58 4.11
N SER A 107 6.25 12.84 5.41
CA SER A 107 4.91 12.68 5.98
C SER A 107 3.82 13.30 5.11
N ALA A 108 2.73 12.58 4.87
CA ALA A 108 1.64 12.96 3.99
C ALA A 108 1.04 14.35 4.30
N ARG A 109 1.11 14.79 5.55
CA ARG A 109 0.68 16.15 5.95
C ARG A 109 1.41 17.29 5.25
N PHE A 110 2.56 17.04 4.65
CA PHE A 110 3.34 18.03 3.91
C PHE A 110 3.12 17.97 2.40
N ALA A 111 2.24 17.11 1.91
CA ALA A 111 1.98 16.92 0.48
C ALA A 111 1.62 18.23 -0.26
N ASP A 112 0.89 19.13 0.42
CA ASP A 112 0.50 20.43 -0.16
C ASP A 112 1.67 21.42 -0.29
N HIS A 113 2.77 21.21 0.44
CA HIS A 113 3.94 22.10 0.42
C HIS A 113 5.01 21.69 -0.60
N ASP A 114 4.98 20.45 -1.07
CA ASP A 114 5.92 19.94 -2.10
C ASP A 114 5.45 20.26 -3.54
N ALA A 115 4.21 20.68 -3.71
CA ALA A 115 3.59 21.04 -5.00
C ALA A 115 4.22 22.24 -5.73
N GLY A 116 5.26 22.86 -5.14
CA GLY A 116 5.92 24.07 -5.69
C GLY A 116 6.95 23.83 -6.80
N LYS A 117 7.31 22.60 -7.16
CA LYS A 117 8.37 22.31 -8.15
C LYS A 117 7.96 21.48 -9.35
N HIS A 118 6.77 20.90 -9.37
CA HIS A 118 6.22 20.28 -10.57
C HIS A 118 4.79 20.77 -10.77
N ALA A 119 4.65 21.74 -11.68
CA ALA A 119 3.37 22.22 -12.15
C ALA A 119 2.64 21.09 -12.88
N HIS A 120 1.68 20.48 -12.20
CA HIS A 120 0.56 19.82 -12.86
C HIS A 120 -0.72 20.18 -12.11
N ASP A 121 -1.70 20.61 -12.90
CA ASP A 121 -3.00 21.15 -12.54
C ASP A 121 -3.73 20.35 -11.43
N PRO A 122 -4.48 21.05 -10.56
CA PRO A 122 -5.37 20.39 -9.60
C PRO A 122 -6.50 19.73 -10.38
N VAL A 123 -6.39 18.43 -10.57
CA VAL A 123 -7.48 17.63 -11.15
C VAL A 123 -8.62 17.59 -10.12
N THR A 124 -9.56 18.49 -10.31
CA THR A 124 -10.92 18.39 -9.76
C THR A 124 -11.38 16.92 -9.81
N ARG A 125 -11.75 16.39 -8.65
CA ARG A 125 -12.52 15.15 -8.52
C ARG A 125 -13.75 15.23 -9.41
N ARG A 126 -13.65 14.77 -10.63
CA ARG A 126 -14.81 14.56 -11.51
C ARG A 126 -15.08 13.07 -11.52
N PHE A 127 -16.28 12.71 -11.08
CA PHE A 127 -16.88 11.44 -11.40
C PHE A 127 -16.83 11.27 -12.93
N ARG A 128 -15.92 10.46 -13.42
CA ARG A 128 -15.92 10.08 -14.83
C ARG A 128 -16.83 8.90 -14.99
N SER A 129 -18.06 9.17 -15.41
CA SER A 129 -18.86 8.16 -16.09
C SER A 129 -18.19 7.92 -17.45
N SER A 130 -17.45 6.84 -17.57
CA SER A 130 -16.86 6.46 -18.83
C SER A 130 -17.29 5.03 -19.16
N SER A 131 -17.96 4.92 -20.27
CA SER A 131 -18.21 3.67 -21.00
C SER A 131 -16.91 3.07 -21.56
N ALA A 132 -15.76 3.50 -21.09
CA ALA A 132 -14.46 3.09 -21.59
C ALA A 132 -13.83 2.03 -20.68
N ALA A 133 -13.06 1.15 -21.28
CA ALA A 133 -12.31 0.03 -20.75
C ALA A 133 -11.92 0.16 -19.28
N MET A 134 -11.99 -0.96 -18.54
CA MET A 134 -11.42 -1.10 -17.19
C MET A 134 -10.05 -0.43 -17.11
N PRO A 135 -9.73 0.19 -15.95
CA PRO A 135 -8.36 0.63 -15.72
C PRO A 135 -7.43 -0.58 -15.85
N LEU A 136 -6.58 -0.54 -16.86
CA LEU A 136 -5.42 -1.41 -16.94
C LEU A 136 -4.48 -0.99 -15.80
N PRO A 137 -3.79 -1.93 -15.13
CA PRO A 137 -2.74 -1.56 -14.20
C PRO A 137 -1.78 -0.57 -14.90
N PRO A 138 -1.48 0.56 -14.28
CA PRO A 138 -0.70 1.63 -14.92
C PRO A 138 0.69 1.13 -15.30
N LYS A 139 1.11 1.37 -16.51
CA LYS A 139 2.40 0.92 -17.06
C LYS A 139 3.63 1.57 -16.42
N ASN A 140 3.46 2.68 -15.67
CA ASN A 140 4.56 3.51 -15.14
C ASN A 140 4.25 4.11 -13.75
N ALA A 141 3.64 3.39 -12.84
CA ALA A 141 3.37 3.93 -11.51
C ALA A 141 4.55 3.64 -10.55
N GLU A 142 5.15 4.69 -10.03
CA GLU A 142 6.19 4.63 -9.00
C GLU A 142 5.62 4.36 -7.58
N ILE A 143 4.29 4.40 -7.41
CA ILE A 143 3.59 4.16 -6.14
C ILE A 143 2.36 3.30 -6.41
N GLY A 144 2.13 2.29 -5.59
CA GLY A 144 0.95 1.42 -5.69
C GLY A 144 -0.37 2.20 -5.57
N HIS A 145 -1.36 1.84 -6.38
CA HIS A 145 -2.68 2.48 -6.40
C HIS A 145 -3.70 1.59 -5.71
N HIS A 146 -4.53 2.20 -4.88
CA HIS A 146 -5.67 1.56 -4.25
C HIS A 146 -6.95 2.09 -4.91
N GLU A 147 -7.61 1.26 -5.68
CA GLU A 147 -8.77 1.63 -6.48
C GLU A 147 -10.00 0.82 -6.08
N VAL A 148 -11.18 1.43 -6.16
CA VAL A 148 -12.45 0.73 -5.99
C VAL A 148 -13.26 0.76 -7.28
N THR A 149 -13.84 -0.39 -7.61
CA THR A 149 -14.83 -0.48 -8.68
C THR A 149 -16.16 -0.98 -8.12
N LEU A 150 -17.22 -0.25 -8.47
CA LEU A 150 -18.59 -0.56 -8.10
C LEU A 150 -19.28 -1.25 -9.28
N TYR A 151 -19.80 -2.42 -9.03
CA TYR A 151 -20.48 -3.25 -10.00
C TYR A 151 -21.98 -3.30 -9.70
N PRO A 152 -22.84 -3.25 -10.71
CA PRO A 152 -24.30 -3.32 -10.51
C PRO A 152 -24.71 -4.66 -9.89
N ASP A 153 -24.03 -5.74 -10.22
CA ASP A 153 -24.30 -7.10 -9.78
C ASP A 153 -23.04 -7.96 -9.74
N ASP A 154 -23.17 -9.17 -9.22
CA ASP A 154 -22.07 -10.13 -9.05
C ASP A 154 -21.52 -10.65 -10.40
N ALA A 155 -22.36 -10.78 -11.43
CA ALA A 155 -21.91 -11.19 -12.75
C ALA A 155 -20.98 -10.13 -13.37
N SER A 156 -21.33 -8.86 -13.23
CA SER A 156 -20.52 -7.73 -13.66
C SER A 156 -19.21 -7.63 -12.86
N LEU A 157 -19.22 -7.98 -11.57
CA LEU A 157 -18.02 -8.04 -10.71
C LEU A 157 -17.07 -9.13 -11.22
N VAL A 158 -17.58 -10.33 -11.46
CA VAL A 158 -16.79 -11.45 -12.01
C VAL A 158 -16.18 -11.09 -13.36
N ASP A 159 -16.95 -10.50 -14.26
CA ASP A 159 -16.48 -9.99 -15.55
C ASP A 159 -15.39 -8.91 -15.39
N GLY A 160 -15.54 -8.07 -14.39
CA GLY A 160 -14.58 -7.03 -14.05
C GLY A 160 -13.24 -7.61 -13.59
N PHE A 161 -13.29 -8.52 -12.65
CA PHE A 161 -12.10 -9.21 -12.16
C PHE A 161 -11.41 -10.02 -13.25
N ALA A 162 -12.17 -10.74 -14.09
CA ALA A 162 -11.60 -11.49 -15.20
C ALA A 162 -10.76 -10.60 -16.12
N ARG A 163 -11.28 -9.43 -16.50
CA ARG A 163 -10.54 -8.45 -17.34
C ARG A 163 -9.31 -7.89 -16.65
N PHE A 164 -9.39 -7.58 -15.36
CA PHE A 164 -8.25 -7.09 -14.58
C PHE A 164 -7.13 -8.13 -14.54
N ILE A 165 -7.48 -9.38 -14.25
CA ILE A 165 -6.55 -10.52 -14.19
C ILE A 165 -5.90 -10.75 -15.56
N GLU A 166 -6.72 -10.86 -16.62
CA GLU A 166 -6.22 -11.05 -17.99
C GLU A 166 -5.23 -9.95 -18.39
N ALA A 167 -5.59 -8.68 -18.13
CA ALA A 167 -4.75 -7.55 -18.45
C ALA A 167 -3.40 -7.59 -17.69
N GLY A 168 -3.41 -7.90 -16.39
CA GLY A 168 -2.20 -8.04 -15.59
C GLY A 168 -1.29 -9.16 -16.08
N LEU A 169 -1.85 -10.34 -16.32
CA LEU A 169 -1.08 -11.50 -16.81
C LEU A 169 -0.50 -11.26 -18.20
N LYS A 170 -1.22 -10.58 -19.11
CA LYS A 170 -0.77 -10.24 -20.48
C LYS A 170 0.46 -9.31 -20.49
N VAL A 171 0.53 -8.38 -19.56
CA VAL A 171 1.69 -7.48 -19.45
C VAL A 171 2.85 -8.05 -18.62
N GLY A 172 2.69 -9.31 -18.15
CA GLY A 172 3.74 -9.99 -17.40
C GLY A 172 3.71 -9.74 -15.88
N TYR A 173 2.66 -9.13 -15.35
CA TYR A 173 2.51 -8.92 -13.91
C TYR A 173 2.19 -10.23 -13.19
N ALA A 174 2.44 -10.24 -11.88
CA ALA A 174 1.91 -11.27 -11.01
C ALA A 174 0.59 -10.80 -10.40
N VAL A 175 -0.40 -11.68 -10.36
CA VAL A 175 -1.78 -11.36 -9.98
C VAL A 175 -2.18 -12.19 -8.76
N ILE A 176 -2.58 -11.51 -7.69
CA ILE A 176 -3.17 -12.12 -6.50
C ILE A 176 -4.67 -11.82 -6.52
N VAL A 177 -5.47 -12.85 -6.38
CA VAL A 177 -6.94 -12.78 -6.42
C VAL A 177 -7.49 -13.32 -5.11
N ILE A 178 -8.32 -12.54 -4.42
CA ILE A 178 -8.95 -12.93 -3.16
C ILE A 178 -10.47 -12.81 -3.33
N VAL A 179 -11.13 -13.94 -3.59
CA VAL A 179 -12.55 -13.98 -3.94
C VAL A 179 -13.32 -15.00 -3.10
N THR A 180 -14.62 -14.76 -2.97
CA THR A 180 -15.53 -15.71 -2.31
C THR A 180 -15.66 -17.00 -3.10
N ASN A 181 -16.06 -18.08 -2.42
CA ASN A 181 -16.34 -19.37 -3.07
C ASN A 181 -17.45 -19.27 -4.13
N SER A 182 -18.42 -18.36 -3.95
CA SER A 182 -19.48 -18.11 -4.92
C SER A 182 -18.98 -17.53 -6.24
N HIS A 183 -17.97 -16.67 -6.19
CA HIS A 183 -17.39 -16.02 -7.38
C HIS A 183 -16.21 -16.81 -7.98
N ARG A 184 -15.56 -17.67 -7.20
CA ARG A 184 -14.39 -18.45 -7.64
C ARG A 184 -14.65 -19.28 -8.88
N GLY A 185 -15.72 -20.08 -8.88
CA GLY A 185 -16.08 -20.94 -10.00
C GLY A 185 -16.41 -20.16 -11.27
N PRO A 186 -17.35 -19.20 -11.23
CA PRO A 186 -17.65 -18.32 -12.35
C PRO A 186 -16.43 -17.57 -12.90
N LEU A 187 -15.55 -17.06 -12.03
CA LEU A 187 -14.34 -16.34 -12.42
C LEU A 187 -13.36 -17.25 -13.21
N LEU A 188 -13.07 -18.42 -12.68
CA LEU A 188 -12.19 -19.38 -13.36
C LEU A 188 -12.77 -19.84 -14.70
N HIS A 189 -14.09 -20.07 -14.77
CA HIS A 189 -14.78 -20.39 -16.02
C HIS A 189 -14.64 -19.26 -17.03
N ARG A 190 -14.84 -18.02 -16.61
CA ARG A 190 -14.72 -16.84 -17.46
C ARG A 190 -13.30 -16.68 -18.02
N LEU A 191 -12.27 -16.74 -17.15
CA LEU A 191 -10.87 -16.66 -17.56
C LEU A 191 -10.49 -17.74 -18.58
N ASN A 192 -10.97 -18.96 -18.36
CA ASN A 192 -10.74 -20.07 -19.30
C ASN A 192 -11.43 -19.83 -20.65
N THR A 193 -12.66 -19.28 -20.65
CA THR A 193 -13.41 -18.94 -21.87
C THR A 193 -12.71 -17.84 -22.66
N ASP A 194 -12.11 -16.87 -21.97
CA ASP A 194 -11.35 -15.77 -22.57
C ASP A 194 -9.93 -16.22 -23.04
N GLY A 195 -9.59 -17.51 -22.85
CA GLY A 195 -8.34 -18.10 -23.33
C GLY A 195 -7.12 -17.75 -22.47
N VAL A 196 -7.31 -17.37 -21.21
CA VAL A 196 -6.22 -17.11 -20.28
C VAL A 196 -5.56 -18.41 -19.86
N ASP A 197 -4.26 -18.58 -20.12
CA ASP A 197 -3.49 -19.76 -19.70
C ASP A 197 -3.15 -19.68 -18.20
N LEU A 198 -4.14 -20.01 -17.37
CA LEU A 198 -3.99 -20.02 -15.91
C LEU A 198 -2.99 -21.08 -15.43
N GLU A 199 -2.89 -22.23 -16.16
CA GLU A 199 -1.96 -23.29 -15.78
C GLU A 199 -0.50 -22.82 -15.94
N ALA A 200 -0.20 -22.16 -17.04
CA ALA A 200 1.11 -21.54 -17.24
C ALA A 200 1.41 -20.42 -16.22
N ALA A 201 0.41 -19.59 -15.90
CA ALA A 201 0.56 -18.53 -14.91
C ALA A 201 0.80 -19.08 -13.50
N LEU A 202 0.10 -20.14 -13.09
CA LEU A 202 0.29 -20.85 -11.83
C LEU A 202 1.68 -21.49 -11.74
N LYS A 203 2.10 -22.22 -12.79
CA LYS A 203 3.43 -22.83 -12.85
C LYS A 203 4.57 -21.81 -12.80
N ALA A 204 4.33 -20.63 -13.38
CA ALA A 204 5.28 -19.53 -13.35
C ALA A 204 5.24 -18.71 -12.03
N GLY A 205 4.40 -19.09 -11.05
CA GLY A 205 4.23 -18.35 -9.79
C GLY A 205 3.62 -16.96 -9.95
N ARG A 206 3.01 -16.66 -11.10
CA ARG A 206 2.44 -15.33 -11.41
C ARG A 206 0.94 -15.23 -11.18
N PHE A 207 0.29 -16.27 -10.71
CA PHE A 207 -1.13 -16.25 -10.39
C PHE A 207 -1.37 -16.95 -9.05
N VAL A 208 -2.00 -16.24 -8.12
CA VAL A 208 -2.41 -16.77 -6.80
C VAL A 208 -3.88 -16.53 -6.62
N LEU A 209 -4.61 -17.56 -6.22
CA LEU A 209 -6.05 -17.50 -5.97
C LEU A 209 -6.31 -17.92 -4.52
N ALA A 210 -6.79 -17.00 -3.71
CA ALA A 210 -7.12 -17.20 -2.29
C ALA A 210 -8.63 -17.11 -2.06
N ASP A 211 -9.09 -17.76 -1.01
CA ASP A 211 -10.46 -17.65 -0.52
C ASP A 211 -10.61 -16.49 0.47
N VAL A 212 -11.70 -15.72 0.37
CA VAL A 212 -11.96 -14.58 1.24
C VAL A 212 -12.11 -15.00 2.70
N ALA A 213 -12.80 -16.11 2.99
CA ALA A 213 -13.01 -16.53 4.37
C ALA A 213 -11.68 -16.94 5.03
N GLU A 214 -10.80 -17.64 4.30
CA GLU A 214 -9.45 -17.98 4.75
C GLU A 214 -8.60 -16.71 4.93
N ALA A 215 -8.66 -15.77 4.00
CA ALA A 215 -7.95 -14.50 4.11
C ALA A 215 -8.43 -13.72 5.34
N LEU A 216 -9.72 -13.51 5.52
CA LEU A 216 -10.29 -12.79 6.66
C LEU A 216 -9.94 -13.46 7.99
N ALA A 217 -9.95 -14.80 8.07
CA ALA A 217 -9.55 -15.53 9.28
C ALA A 217 -8.09 -15.24 9.68
N THR A 218 -7.23 -14.91 8.70
CA THR A 218 -5.84 -14.52 8.98
C THR A 218 -5.65 -13.04 9.22
N LEU A 219 -6.46 -12.18 8.63
CA LEU A 219 -6.34 -10.72 8.69
C LEU A 219 -7.01 -10.11 9.93
N LEU A 220 -8.04 -10.78 10.48
CA LEU A 220 -8.82 -10.28 11.62
C LEU A 220 -8.29 -10.79 12.96
N VAL A 221 -8.36 -9.93 13.96
CA VAL A 221 -8.16 -10.23 15.38
C VAL A 221 -9.38 -9.68 16.14
N ASN A 222 -10.13 -10.53 16.82
CA ASN A 222 -11.39 -10.15 17.48
C ASN A 222 -12.36 -9.43 16.53
N ASP A 223 -12.58 -10.00 15.35
CA ASP A 223 -13.44 -9.48 14.27
C ASP A 223 -13.08 -8.08 13.75
N GLN A 224 -11.84 -7.64 14.01
CA GLN A 224 -11.32 -6.36 13.52
C GLN A 224 -10.03 -6.54 12.71
N PRO A 225 -9.86 -5.82 11.60
CA PRO A 225 -8.60 -5.83 10.86
C PRO A 225 -7.42 -5.37 11.71
N ASP A 226 -6.40 -6.23 11.81
CA ASP A 226 -5.14 -5.92 12.49
C ASP A 226 -4.11 -5.47 11.46
N ARG A 227 -3.68 -4.21 11.55
CA ARG A 227 -2.78 -3.57 10.58
C ARG A 227 -1.44 -4.28 10.44
N ILE A 228 -0.89 -4.73 11.55
CA ILE A 228 0.43 -5.40 11.57
C ILE A 228 0.31 -6.74 10.89
N ARG A 229 -0.69 -7.50 11.27
CA ARG A 229 -0.96 -8.82 10.73
C ARG A 229 -1.29 -8.77 9.23
N CYS A 230 -2.12 -7.80 8.82
CA CYS A 230 -2.41 -7.58 7.40
C CYS A 230 -1.14 -7.27 6.60
N ALA A 231 -0.31 -6.35 7.09
CA ALA A 231 0.95 -6.02 6.42
C ALA A 231 1.89 -7.24 6.33
N GLN A 232 1.97 -8.05 7.38
CA GLN A 232 2.78 -9.28 7.37
C GLN A 232 2.25 -10.30 6.35
N VAL A 233 0.97 -10.64 6.43
CA VAL A 233 0.35 -11.65 5.55
C VAL A 233 0.46 -11.26 4.08
N VAL A 234 0.15 -10.01 3.75
CA VAL A 234 0.25 -9.53 2.37
C VAL A 234 1.71 -9.42 1.94
N GLY A 235 2.60 -8.95 2.82
CA GLY A 235 4.04 -8.89 2.55
C GLY A 235 4.63 -10.25 2.25
N ASP A 236 4.30 -11.26 3.04
CA ASP A 236 4.74 -12.64 2.83
C ASP A 236 4.21 -13.19 1.50
N LEU A 237 2.96 -12.92 1.17
CA LEU A 237 2.36 -13.33 -0.09
C LEU A 237 3.02 -12.65 -1.30
N VAL A 238 3.27 -11.35 -1.23
CA VAL A 238 3.99 -10.60 -2.27
C VAL A 238 5.42 -11.12 -2.42
N ALA A 239 6.13 -11.33 -1.31
CA ALA A 239 7.49 -11.87 -1.32
C ALA A 239 7.53 -13.28 -1.93
N GLN A 240 6.59 -14.15 -1.59
CA GLN A 240 6.46 -15.49 -2.16
C GLN A 240 6.26 -15.43 -3.68
N VAL A 241 5.36 -14.58 -4.15
CA VAL A 241 5.09 -14.38 -5.58
C VAL A 241 6.34 -13.89 -6.31
N LEU A 242 7.06 -12.90 -5.74
CA LEU A 242 8.29 -12.38 -6.34
C LEU A 242 9.43 -13.40 -6.37
N GLN A 243 9.56 -14.26 -5.36
CA GLN A 243 10.56 -15.34 -5.32
C GLN A 243 10.28 -16.42 -6.38
N THR A 244 9.01 -16.76 -6.61
CA THR A 244 8.62 -17.80 -7.57
C THR A 244 8.63 -17.31 -9.02
N ALA A 245 8.60 -16.01 -9.26
CA ALA A 245 8.57 -15.41 -10.60
C ALA A 245 9.89 -15.44 -11.39
N ASN A 246 10.81 -16.33 -11.05
CA ASN A 246 12.03 -16.68 -11.81
C ASN A 246 12.84 -15.46 -12.33
N GLY A 247 13.15 -14.51 -11.45
CA GLY A 247 14.12 -13.43 -11.74
C GLY A 247 13.61 -12.27 -12.61
N THR A 248 12.32 -12.25 -12.97
CA THR A 248 11.73 -11.15 -13.76
C THR A 248 11.28 -9.97 -12.91
N ASN A 249 11.23 -10.11 -11.58
CA ASN A 249 10.73 -9.12 -10.62
C ASN A 249 9.45 -8.41 -11.14
N PRO A 250 8.35 -9.16 -11.38
CA PRO A 250 7.16 -8.59 -11.99
C PRO A 250 6.48 -7.64 -11.02
N LYS A 251 5.81 -6.61 -11.53
CA LYS A 251 4.88 -5.84 -10.71
C LYS A 251 3.78 -6.77 -10.20
N VAL A 252 3.41 -6.63 -8.92
CA VAL A 252 2.32 -7.38 -8.30
C VAL A 252 1.06 -6.54 -8.33
N VAL A 253 -0.05 -7.14 -8.73
CA VAL A 253 -1.37 -6.53 -8.66
C VAL A 253 -2.32 -7.44 -7.88
N VAL A 254 -3.22 -6.84 -7.12
CA VAL A 254 -4.16 -7.56 -6.25
C VAL A 254 -5.58 -7.16 -6.63
N CYS A 255 -6.49 -8.10 -6.70
CA CYS A 255 -7.92 -7.79 -6.72
C CYS A 255 -8.67 -8.67 -5.72
N GLY A 256 -9.71 -8.10 -5.08
CA GLY A 256 -10.43 -8.85 -4.09
C GLY A 256 -11.70 -8.21 -3.55
N GLU A 257 -12.38 -8.98 -2.72
CA GLU A 257 -13.68 -8.65 -2.12
C GLU A 257 -13.73 -8.91 -0.59
N CYS A 258 -12.58 -8.80 0.10
CA CYS A 258 -12.53 -8.98 1.56
C CYS A 258 -13.38 -7.96 2.31
N ALA A 259 -13.23 -6.67 2.00
CA ALA A 259 -14.00 -5.62 2.65
C ALA A 259 -15.48 -5.63 2.23
N PRO A 260 -15.85 -5.86 0.95
CA PRO A 260 -17.23 -6.12 0.55
C PRO A 260 -17.90 -7.26 1.34
N THR A 261 -17.17 -8.34 1.61
CA THR A 261 -17.71 -9.48 2.38
C THR A 261 -18.00 -9.07 3.83
N LEU A 262 -17.11 -8.33 4.49
CA LEU A 262 -17.37 -7.78 5.82
C LEU A 262 -18.59 -6.86 5.86
N LEU A 263 -18.78 -6.08 4.80
CA LEU A 263 -19.94 -5.21 4.66
C LEU A 263 -21.24 -6.02 4.49
N ALA A 264 -21.22 -7.07 3.68
CA ALA A 264 -22.35 -7.97 3.50
C ALA A 264 -22.74 -8.71 4.79
N ASP A 265 -21.76 -9.04 5.64
CA ASP A 265 -21.93 -9.63 6.96
C ASP A 265 -22.40 -8.63 8.02
N GLY A 266 -22.64 -7.36 7.65
CA GLY A 266 -23.13 -6.30 8.55
C GLY A 266 -22.01 -5.62 9.37
N ASN A 267 -20.75 -5.91 9.11
CA ASN A 267 -19.62 -5.30 9.83
C ASN A 267 -19.01 -4.14 9.04
N ALA A 268 -19.78 -3.07 8.85
CA ALA A 268 -19.38 -1.89 8.07
C ALA A 268 -18.11 -1.20 8.61
N GLU A 269 -17.95 -1.16 9.95
CA GLU A 269 -16.77 -0.55 10.57
C GLU A 269 -15.49 -1.36 10.26
N ALA A 270 -15.56 -2.68 10.29
CA ALA A 270 -14.42 -3.51 9.90
C ALA A 270 -14.14 -3.39 8.39
N ALA A 271 -15.17 -3.30 7.56
CA ALA A 271 -14.99 -3.09 6.12
C ALA A 271 -14.22 -1.81 5.82
N VAL A 272 -14.66 -0.65 6.36
CA VAL A 272 -13.96 0.64 6.17
C VAL A 272 -12.54 0.58 6.73
N ARG A 273 -12.36 -0.02 7.91
CA ARG A 273 -11.03 -0.17 8.52
C ARG A 273 -10.10 -1.05 7.67
N LEU A 274 -10.64 -2.09 7.03
CA LEU A 274 -9.86 -2.95 6.15
C LEU A 274 -9.41 -2.20 4.89
N GLU A 275 -10.25 -1.32 4.31
CA GLU A 275 -9.85 -0.46 3.19
C GLU A 275 -8.71 0.49 3.57
N GLN A 276 -8.76 1.08 4.78
CA GLN A 276 -7.65 1.89 5.30
C GLN A 276 -6.36 1.10 5.40
N VAL A 277 -6.44 -0.16 5.82
CA VAL A 277 -5.28 -1.05 5.88
C VAL A 277 -4.80 -1.40 4.47
N TRP A 278 -5.69 -1.67 3.52
CA TRP A 278 -5.33 -1.93 2.13
C TRP A 278 -4.63 -0.74 1.48
N ASP A 279 -5.09 0.49 1.70
CA ASP A 279 -4.42 1.70 1.20
C ASP A 279 -2.96 1.77 1.69
N GLN A 280 -2.72 1.46 2.97
CA GLN A 280 -1.37 1.44 3.52
C GLN A 280 -0.50 0.31 2.97
N VAL A 281 -1.06 -0.91 2.87
CA VAL A 281 -0.37 -2.09 2.35
C VAL A 281 -0.01 -1.89 0.87
N THR A 282 -0.92 -1.33 0.09
CA THR A 282 -0.72 -0.98 -1.31
C THR A 282 0.50 -0.08 -1.50
N LYS A 283 0.60 0.97 -0.69
CA LYS A 283 1.75 1.89 -0.71
C LYS A 283 3.02 1.22 -0.17
N LEU A 284 2.91 0.42 0.88
CA LEU A 284 4.04 -0.25 1.54
C LEU A 284 4.77 -1.22 0.60
N TYR A 285 4.02 -2.01 -0.16
CA TYR A 285 4.58 -3.04 -1.03
C TYR A 285 4.61 -2.65 -2.51
N ASN A 286 4.22 -1.43 -2.85
CA ASN A 286 4.13 -0.93 -4.23
C ASN A 286 3.32 -1.88 -5.14
N VAL A 287 2.18 -2.34 -4.64
CA VAL A 287 1.22 -3.16 -5.38
C VAL A 287 0.05 -2.31 -5.83
N ASP A 288 -0.57 -2.62 -6.98
CA ASP A 288 -1.83 -2.00 -7.33
C ASP A 288 -2.96 -2.89 -6.82
N THR A 289 -3.90 -2.30 -6.10
CA THR A 289 -5.01 -3.03 -5.49
C THR A 289 -6.33 -2.54 -6.05
N LEU A 290 -7.18 -3.48 -6.47
CA LEU A 290 -8.54 -3.25 -6.91
C LEU A 290 -9.52 -3.90 -5.94
N CYS A 291 -10.30 -3.09 -5.23
CA CYS A 291 -11.41 -3.55 -4.41
C CYS A 291 -12.71 -3.56 -5.22
N GLY A 292 -13.34 -4.72 -5.36
CA GLY A 292 -14.56 -4.88 -6.14
C GLY A 292 -15.80 -4.97 -5.25
N TYR A 293 -16.75 -4.07 -5.41
CA TYR A 293 -18.03 -4.07 -4.69
C TYR A 293 -19.19 -4.29 -5.63
N SER A 294 -20.02 -5.29 -5.33
CA SER A 294 -21.38 -5.37 -5.88
C SER A 294 -22.27 -4.36 -5.15
N LEU A 295 -23.07 -3.60 -5.87
CA LEU A 295 -24.01 -2.65 -5.25
C LEU A 295 -25.05 -3.32 -4.34
N SER A 296 -25.21 -4.63 -4.44
CA SER A 296 -26.10 -5.42 -3.58
C SER A 296 -25.63 -5.52 -2.13
N VAL A 297 -24.33 -5.34 -1.85
CA VAL A 297 -23.79 -5.48 -0.49
C VAL A 297 -24.00 -4.24 0.40
N PHE A 298 -24.43 -3.12 -0.18
CA PHE A 298 -24.65 -1.90 0.61
C PHE A 298 -26.01 -1.93 1.29
N PRO A 299 -26.08 -1.92 2.63
CA PRO A 299 -27.35 -1.95 3.35
C PRO A 299 -28.15 -0.65 3.18
N ASN A 300 -29.47 -0.75 3.13
CA ASN A 300 -30.38 0.37 3.38
C ASN A 300 -30.62 0.45 4.89
N PRO A 301 -30.63 1.63 5.57
CA PRO A 301 -30.68 3.01 5.11
C PRO A 301 -29.33 3.76 5.07
N ASP A 302 -28.22 3.16 5.56
CA ASP A 302 -26.94 3.88 5.74
C ASP A 302 -26.03 3.82 4.51
N ARG A 303 -26.59 3.39 3.38
CA ARG A 303 -25.85 3.14 2.14
C ARG A 303 -24.95 4.29 1.72
N GLU A 304 -25.47 5.52 1.75
CA GLU A 304 -24.77 6.70 1.26
C GLU A 304 -23.54 7.02 2.14
N SER A 305 -23.71 7.01 3.46
CA SER A 305 -22.64 7.29 4.41
C SER A 305 -21.50 6.26 4.37
N ILE A 306 -21.85 4.96 4.32
CA ILE A 306 -20.85 3.89 4.23
C ILE A 306 -20.13 3.95 2.88
N PHE A 307 -20.87 4.17 1.81
CA PHE A 307 -20.33 4.33 0.47
C PHE A 307 -19.32 5.49 0.39
N GLU A 308 -19.67 6.67 0.91
CA GLU A 308 -18.76 7.82 0.95
C GLU A 308 -17.47 7.50 1.72
N ARG A 309 -17.59 6.83 2.86
CA ARG A 309 -16.43 6.43 3.67
C ARG A 309 -15.51 5.48 2.91
N ILE A 310 -16.06 4.46 2.26
CA ILE A 310 -15.27 3.52 1.43
C ILE A 310 -14.60 4.27 0.28
N CYS A 311 -15.32 5.11 -0.46
CA CYS A 311 -14.76 5.87 -1.58
C CYS A 311 -13.63 6.81 -1.13
N ALA A 312 -13.69 7.36 0.09
CA ALA A 312 -12.66 8.24 0.62
C ALA A 312 -11.31 7.57 0.86
N GLU A 313 -11.29 6.25 1.03
CA GLU A 313 -10.06 5.48 1.29
C GLU A 313 -9.33 5.07 -0.02
N HIS A 314 -9.87 5.40 -1.19
CA HIS A 314 -9.33 4.98 -2.47
C HIS A 314 -8.78 6.13 -3.30
N SER A 315 -7.71 5.88 -4.03
CA SER A 315 -7.09 6.83 -4.96
C SER A 315 -7.94 7.09 -6.21
N ALA A 316 -8.76 6.11 -6.60
CA ALA A 316 -9.72 6.24 -7.70
C ALA A 316 -10.99 5.42 -7.43
N VAL A 317 -12.13 5.97 -7.87
CA VAL A 317 -13.45 5.33 -7.75
C VAL A 317 -14.05 5.16 -9.13
N HIS A 318 -14.35 3.92 -9.50
CA HIS A 318 -14.97 3.58 -10.78
C HIS A 318 -16.38 3.04 -10.55
N ALA A 319 -17.37 3.62 -11.21
CA ALA A 319 -18.74 3.11 -11.22
C ALA A 319 -19.11 2.67 -12.63
N ARG A 320 -19.59 1.42 -12.78
CA ARG A 320 -20.17 0.96 -14.04
C ARG A 320 -21.66 1.25 -14.06
N ARG A 321 -22.10 2.02 -15.05
CA ARG A 321 -23.52 2.08 -15.39
C ARG A 321 -23.91 0.85 -16.18
N THR A 322 -25.05 0.24 -15.83
CA THR A 322 -25.80 -0.61 -16.77
C THR A 322 -26.32 0.33 -17.86
N ASP A 323 -25.83 0.16 -19.08
CA ASP A 323 -26.50 0.70 -20.25
C ASP A 323 -27.82 -0.10 -20.38
N TYR A 324 -28.93 0.60 -20.08
CA TYR A 324 -30.27 0.17 -20.48
C TYR A 324 -30.63 0.87 -21.80
#